data_2614f9ddfc3c59da1e91cf4463ef3e10
#
_entry.id   2614f9ddfc3c59da1e91cf4463ef3e10
#
_cell.length_a   1.000
_cell.length_b   1.000
_cell.length_c   1.000
_cell.angle_alpha   90.00
_cell.angle_beta   90.00
_cell.angle_gamma   90.00
#
_symmetry.space_group_name_H-M   'P 1'
#
loop_
_entity.id
_entity.type
_entity.pdbx_description
1 polymer ?
#
loop_
_entity_poly.entity_id
_entity_poly.type
_entity_poly.pdbx_seq_one_letter_code
_entity_poly.pdbx_strand_id
1 'polypeptide(L)'
;NNPHLIAALVRNLISHRPPLGIFNNLVLENNGHNEKSLNIKKSAVGLLVDIARIYALHKGGGMLSTEERFDFAYDTGLINSTSHQDLIGTYRYVTQLRYSHQLQCLQGGKPVTNAIFPEHFGSFERQHLKDAFRIIRGYQDTLKMKFGS
;
A
#
# COMPACT_ATOMS: atom_id res chain seq x y z
N ASN A 1 -13.59 -9.06 -18.38
CA ASN A 1 -12.75 -7.86 -18.52
C ASN A 1 -13.62 -6.66 -18.87
N ASN A 2 -13.68 -5.68 -18.00
CA ASN A 2 -14.48 -4.49 -18.16
C ASN A 2 -13.55 -3.24 -18.07
N PRO A 3 -13.15 -2.67 -19.23
CA PRO A 3 -12.23 -1.53 -19.23
C PRO A 3 -12.76 -0.31 -18.47
N HIS A 4 -14.07 -0.06 -18.52
CA HIS A 4 -14.67 1.07 -17.80
C HIS A 4 -14.60 0.88 -16.27
N LEU A 5 -14.85 -0.33 -15.80
CA LEU A 5 -14.72 -0.65 -14.37
C LEU A 5 -13.27 -0.51 -13.92
N ILE A 6 -12.33 -1.04 -14.70
CA ILE A 6 -10.91 -0.97 -14.37
C ILE A 6 -10.45 0.49 -14.33
N ALA A 7 -10.83 1.29 -15.31
CA ALA A 7 -10.48 2.73 -15.31
C ALA A 7 -11.08 3.45 -14.10
N ALA A 8 -12.30 3.11 -13.70
CA ALA A 8 -12.93 3.70 -12.50
C ALA A 8 -12.18 3.31 -11.23
N LEU A 9 -11.77 2.05 -11.10
CA LEU A 9 -10.99 1.57 -9.96
C LEU A 9 -9.62 2.26 -9.90
N VAL A 10 -8.96 2.46 -11.04
CA VAL A 10 -7.68 3.18 -11.10
C VAL A 10 -7.87 4.63 -10.66
N ARG A 11 -8.90 5.32 -11.16
CA ARG A 11 -9.19 6.69 -10.73
C ARG A 11 -9.39 6.79 -9.23
N ASN A 12 -10.13 5.85 -8.65
CA ASN A 12 -10.31 5.79 -7.20
C ASN A 12 -8.98 5.54 -6.48
N LEU A 13 -8.17 4.62 -6.98
CA LEU A 13 -6.87 4.30 -6.39
C LEU A 13 -5.95 5.52 -6.36
N ILE A 14 -5.82 6.25 -7.46
CA ILE A 14 -4.89 7.38 -7.54
C ILE A 14 -5.40 8.62 -6.79
N SER A 15 -6.67 8.64 -6.38
CA SER A 15 -7.17 9.71 -5.51
C SER A 15 -6.67 9.56 -4.06
N HIS A 16 -6.08 8.41 -3.72
CA HIS A 16 -5.55 8.11 -2.38
C HIS A 16 -4.05 7.86 -2.48
N ARG A 17 -3.26 8.94 -2.44
CA ARG A 17 -1.81 8.83 -2.55
C ARG A 17 -1.17 8.49 -1.19
N PRO A 18 -0.03 7.77 -1.18
CA PRO A 18 0.74 7.59 0.04
C PRO A 18 1.17 8.93 0.63
N PRO A 19 1.37 9.02 1.95
CA PRO A 19 1.68 10.30 2.62
C PRO A 19 3.14 10.71 2.46
N LEU A 20 3.56 10.98 1.21
CA LEU A 20 4.87 11.50 0.87
C LEU A 20 4.72 12.92 0.28
N GLY A 21 5.51 13.85 0.81
CA GLY A 21 5.62 15.19 0.26
C GLY A 21 6.51 15.26 -0.97
N ILE A 22 6.68 16.46 -1.51
CA ILE A 22 7.45 16.69 -2.75
C ILE A 22 8.92 16.33 -2.61
N PHE A 23 9.47 16.32 -1.38
CA PHE A 23 10.85 15.92 -1.09
C PHE A 23 10.92 14.51 -0.48
N ASN A 24 9.89 13.68 -0.72
CA ASN A 24 9.77 12.32 -0.16
C ASN A 24 9.79 12.29 1.37
N ASN A 25 9.42 13.38 2.03
CA ASN A 25 9.21 13.42 3.47
C ASN A 25 7.85 12.82 3.81
N LEU A 26 7.73 12.22 5.00
CA LEU A 26 6.46 11.70 5.48
C LEU A 26 5.51 12.86 5.84
N VAL A 27 4.27 12.77 5.36
CA VAL A 27 3.21 13.71 5.70
C VAL A 27 2.33 13.05 6.76
N LEU A 28 2.39 13.55 7.99
CA LEU A 28 1.73 12.93 9.13
C LEU A 28 0.51 13.72 9.55
N GLU A 29 -0.49 13.00 10.07
CA GLU A 29 -1.70 13.60 10.62
C GLU A 29 -1.49 13.91 12.10
N ASN A 30 -2.05 15.04 12.57
CA ASN A 30 -2.06 15.39 13.98
C ASN A 30 -3.33 14.82 14.62
N ASN A 31 -3.16 13.97 15.65
CA ASN A 31 -4.28 13.27 16.30
C ASN A 31 -4.97 14.08 17.40
N GLY A 32 -4.71 15.39 17.52
CA GLY A 32 -5.29 16.23 18.56
C GLY A 32 -4.54 16.18 19.91
N HIS A 33 -3.55 15.31 20.06
CA HIS A 33 -2.69 15.19 21.23
C HIS A 33 -1.24 15.57 20.93
N ASN A 34 -1.03 16.33 19.85
CA ASN A 34 0.28 16.73 19.33
C ASN A 34 1.17 15.55 18.88
N GLU A 35 0.63 14.35 18.81
CA GLU A 35 1.32 13.23 18.21
C GLU A 35 1.01 13.15 16.71
N LYS A 36 2.05 12.98 15.92
CA LYS A 36 1.92 12.87 14.46
C LYS A 36 1.92 11.41 14.06
N SER A 37 0.85 11.02 13.38
CA SER A 37 0.61 9.64 13.01
C SER A 37 0.26 9.53 11.53
N LEU A 38 0.24 8.29 11.03
CA LEU A 38 -0.36 7.96 9.75
C LEU A 38 -1.16 6.66 9.88
N ASN A 39 -2.19 6.55 9.06
CA ASN A 39 -3.04 5.36 9.03
C ASN A 39 -2.42 4.34 8.08
N ILE A 40 -1.76 3.31 8.62
CA ILE A 40 -1.05 2.31 7.81
C ILE A 40 -1.99 1.49 6.92
N LYS A 41 -3.23 1.28 7.34
CA LYS A 41 -4.21 0.56 6.52
C LYS A 41 -4.61 1.37 5.30
N LYS A 42 -5.00 2.64 5.48
CA LYS A 42 -5.40 3.52 4.37
C LYS A 42 -4.23 3.92 3.49
N SER A 43 -3.07 4.17 4.11
CA SER A 43 -1.93 4.77 3.42
C SER A 43 -1.08 3.75 2.66
N ALA A 44 -1.20 2.47 2.99
CA ALA A 44 -0.33 1.44 2.40
C ALA A 44 -1.07 0.14 2.12
N VAL A 45 -1.54 -0.57 3.15
CA VAL A 45 -2.13 -1.91 2.99
C VAL A 45 -3.29 -1.88 2.00
N GLY A 46 -4.24 -0.95 2.19
CA GLY A 46 -5.42 -0.83 1.32
C GLY A 46 -5.06 -0.50 -0.12
N LEU A 47 -4.05 0.36 -0.32
CA LEU A 47 -3.59 0.71 -1.67
C LEU A 47 -3.00 -0.49 -2.40
N LEU A 48 -2.22 -1.31 -1.71
CA LEU A 48 -1.64 -2.53 -2.29
C LEU A 48 -2.72 -3.58 -2.60
N VAL A 49 -3.72 -3.71 -1.73
CA VAL A 49 -4.87 -4.58 -1.99
C VAL A 49 -5.59 -4.14 -3.26
N ASP A 50 -5.80 -2.84 -3.44
CA ASP A 50 -6.46 -2.30 -4.62
C ASP A 50 -5.63 -2.48 -5.89
N ILE A 51 -4.32 -2.28 -5.81
CA ILE A 51 -3.39 -2.53 -6.93
C ILE A 51 -3.49 -4.01 -7.37
N ALA A 52 -3.42 -4.93 -6.42
CA ALA A 52 -3.53 -6.36 -6.69
C ALA A 52 -4.86 -6.72 -7.35
N ARG A 53 -5.95 -6.14 -6.85
CA ARG A 53 -7.29 -6.37 -7.39
C ARG A 53 -7.40 -5.91 -8.84
N ILE A 54 -6.85 -4.74 -9.16
CA ILE A 54 -6.89 -4.20 -10.52
C ILE A 54 -6.16 -5.12 -11.49
N TYR A 55 -4.97 -5.59 -11.12
CA TYR A 55 -4.23 -6.54 -11.95
C TYR A 55 -5.01 -7.83 -12.18
N ALA A 56 -5.57 -8.39 -11.12
CA ALA A 56 -6.33 -9.64 -11.22
C ALA A 56 -7.57 -9.48 -12.10
N LEU A 57 -8.31 -8.39 -11.93
CA LEU A 57 -9.51 -8.12 -12.74
C LEU A 57 -9.17 -7.95 -14.22
N HIS A 58 -8.07 -7.29 -14.52
CA HIS A 58 -7.64 -7.10 -15.91
C HIS A 58 -7.39 -8.42 -16.62
N LYS A 59 -6.86 -9.41 -15.91
CA LYS A 59 -6.55 -10.73 -16.46
C LYS A 59 -7.62 -11.80 -16.17
N GLY A 60 -8.73 -11.41 -15.59
CA GLY A 60 -9.83 -12.34 -15.31
C GLY A 60 -9.55 -13.29 -14.16
N GLY A 61 -8.71 -12.90 -13.21
CA GLY A 61 -8.42 -13.70 -12.04
C GLY A 61 -9.64 -13.85 -11.13
N GLY A 62 -9.74 -15.00 -10.46
CA GLY A 62 -10.85 -15.32 -9.58
C GLY A 62 -10.67 -14.79 -8.16
N MET A 63 -11.23 -15.52 -7.19
CA MET A 63 -11.14 -15.15 -5.77
C MET A 63 -9.78 -15.55 -5.22
N LEU A 64 -8.85 -14.60 -5.19
CA LEU A 64 -7.48 -14.80 -4.75
C LEU A 64 -7.17 -13.87 -3.58
N SER A 65 -6.21 -14.27 -2.73
CA SER A 65 -5.60 -13.38 -1.74
C SER A 65 -4.79 -12.30 -2.46
N THR A 66 -4.37 -11.27 -1.72
CA THR A 66 -3.55 -10.19 -2.30
C THR A 66 -2.24 -10.74 -2.86
N GLU A 67 -1.52 -11.58 -2.13
CA GLU A 67 -0.27 -12.17 -2.62
C GLU A 67 -0.52 -13.06 -3.83
N GLU A 68 -1.56 -13.88 -3.80
CA GLU A 68 -1.91 -14.72 -4.95
C GLU A 68 -2.27 -13.88 -6.18
N ARG A 69 -2.89 -12.71 -6.00
CA ARG A 69 -3.17 -11.80 -7.13
C ARG A 69 -1.90 -11.24 -7.74
N PHE A 70 -0.89 -10.91 -6.94
CA PHE A 70 0.41 -10.50 -7.45
C PHE A 70 1.13 -11.64 -8.17
N ASP A 71 1.06 -12.86 -7.62
CA ASP A 71 1.60 -14.05 -8.27
C ASP A 71 0.93 -14.28 -9.63
N PHE A 72 -0.39 -14.16 -9.68
CA PHE A 72 -1.17 -14.30 -10.92
C PHE A 72 -0.78 -13.24 -11.95
N ALA A 73 -0.59 -11.99 -11.52
CA ALA A 73 -0.14 -10.92 -12.41
C ALA A 73 1.25 -11.23 -13.00
N TYR A 74 2.13 -11.79 -12.19
CA TYR A 74 3.46 -12.21 -12.66
C TYR A 74 3.36 -13.42 -13.62
N ASP A 75 2.62 -14.44 -13.24
CA ASP A 75 2.48 -15.68 -14.04
C ASP A 75 1.84 -15.41 -15.41
N THR A 76 0.96 -14.42 -15.50
CA THR A 76 0.31 -14.05 -16.75
C THR A 76 1.12 -13.03 -17.58
N GLY A 77 2.30 -12.64 -17.11
CA GLY A 77 3.16 -11.70 -17.81
C GLY A 77 2.76 -10.24 -17.72
N LEU A 78 1.79 -9.92 -16.85
CA LEU A 78 1.31 -8.54 -16.68
C LEU A 78 2.34 -7.67 -15.95
N ILE A 79 3.08 -8.25 -15.03
CA ILE A 79 4.21 -7.62 -14.36
C ILE A 79 5.45 -8.48 -14.47
N ASN A 80 6.63 -7.87 -14.40
CA ASN A 80 7.90 -8.58 -14.45
C ASN A 80 8.34 -9.06 -13.06
N SER A 81 9.47 -9.79 -13.02
CA SER A 81 10.00 -10.35 -11.78
C SER A 81 10.33 -9.28 -10.74
N THR A 82 10.93 -8.17 -11.16
CA THR A 82 11.28 -7.06 -10.25
C THR A 82 10.02 -6.45 -9.63
N SER A 83 9.01 -6.18 -10.44
CA SER A 83 7.74 -5.65 -9.95
C SER A 83 7.06 -6.62 -8.99
N HIS A 84 7.07 -7.91 -9.30
CA HIS A 84 6.52 -8.94 -8.44
C HIS A 84 7.20 -8.94 -7.08
N GLN A 85 8.53 -8.92 -7.04
CA GLN A 85 9.31 -8.90 -5.81
C GLN A 85 9.05 -7.62 -5.00
N ASP A 86 9.01 -6.47 -5.67
CA ASP A 86 8.74 -5.18 -5.02
C ASP A 86 7.36 -5.17 -4.36
N LEU A 87 6.34 -5.60 -5.08
CA LEU A 87 4.96 -5.57 -4.59
C LEU A 87 4.75 -6.56 -3.44
N ILE A 88 5.25 -7.79 -3.57
CA ILE A 88 5.15 -8.80 -2.51
C ILE A 88 5.93 -8.34 -1.27
N GLY A 89 7.17 -7.87 -1.46
CA GLY A 89 8.01 -7.42 -0.34
C GLY A 89 7.40 -6.23 0.39
N THR A 90 6.89 -5.26 -0.36
CA THR A 90 6.25 -4.08 0.21
C THR A 90 4.98 -4.47 0.97
N TYR A 91 4.16 -5.33 0.40
CA TYR A 91 2.93 -5.81 1.04
C TYR A 91 3.23 -6.53 2.36
N ARG A 92 4.22 -7.41 2.35
CA ARG A 92 4.64 -8.13 3.57
C ARG A 92 5.17 -7.18 4.64
N TYR A 93 5.96 -6.19 4.23
CA TYR A 93 6.48 -5.21 5.17
C TYR A 93 5.37 -4.41 5.85
N VAL A 94 4.46 -3.83 5.07
CA VAL A 94 3.42 -2.96 5.65
C VAL A 94 2.37 -3.75 6.43
N THR A 95 2.08 -4.98 6.05
CA THR A 95 1.17 -5.84 6.82
C THR A 95 1.80 -6.26 8.15
N GLN A 96 3.09 -6.57 8.15
CA GLN A 96 3.81 -6.88 9.39
C GLN A 96 3.87 -5.67 10.31
N LEU A 97 4.12 -4.49 9.77
CA LEU A 97 4.13 -3.25 10.54
C LEU A 97 2.78 -3.00 11.20
N ARG A 98 1.70 -3.23 10.46
CA ARG A 98 0.34 -3.11 10.96
C ARG A 98 0.08 -4.10 12.11
N TYR A 99 0.43 -5.38 11.91
CA TYR A 99 0.24 -6.40 12.93
C TYR A 99 1.06 -6.12 14.18
N SER A 100 2.32 -5.70 14.04
CA SER A 100 3.16 -5.35 15.17
C SER A 100 2.54 -4.23 15.99
N HIS A 101 2.00 -3.21 15.32
CA HIS A 101 1.33 -2.10 16.00
C HIS A 101 0.07 -2.59 16.73
N GLN A 102 -0.76 -3.42 16.07
CA GLN A 102 -1.97 -3.96 16.67
C GLN A 102 -1.65 -4.81 17.91
N LEU A 103 -0.59 -5.62 17.83
CA LEU A 103 -0.14 -6.43 18.94
C LEU A 103 0.31 -5.56 20.13
N GLN A 104 1.04 -4.49 19.86
CA GLN A 104 1.44 -3.52 20.90
C GLN A 104 0.23 -2.89 21.58
N CYS A 105 -0.81 -2.53 20.82
CA CYS A 105 -2.06 -2.03 21.39
C CYS A 105 -2.69 -3.04 22.36
N LEU A 106 -2.78 -4.31 21.93
CA LEU A 106 -3.36 -5.37 22.75
C LEU A 106 -2.55 -5.61 24.02
N GLN A 107 -1.22 -5.68 23.91
CA GLN A 107 -0.33 -5.90 25.05
C GLN A 107 -0.39 -4.74 26.05
N GLY A 108 -0.60 -3.52 25.57
CA GLY A 108 -0.73 -2.34 26.40
C GLY A 108 -2.13 -2.09 26.95
N GLY A 109 -3.09 -2.96 26.66
CA GLY A 109 -4.48 -2.79 27.07
C GLY A 109 -5.16 -1.59 26.42
N LYS A 110 -4.68 -1.15 25.25
CA LYS A 110 -5.20 0.00 24.52
C LYS A 110 -6.11 -0.44 23.38
N PRO A 111 -7.04 0.44 22.93
CA PRO A 111 -7.82 0.13 21.73
C PRO A 111 -6.94 -0.11 20.52
N VAL A 112 -7.30 -1.11 19.72
CA VAL A 112 -6.56 -1.45 18.49
C VAL A 112 -6.86 -0.40 17.43
N THR A 113 -5.81 0.21 16.87
CA THR A 113 -5.92 1.23 15.83
C THR A 113 -5.02 0.89 14.65
N ASN A 114 -5.15 1.64 13.55
CA ASN A 114 -4.24 1.58 12.41
C ASN A 114 -3.29 2.79 12.37
N ALA A 115 -3.26 3.60 13.42
CA ALA A 115 -2.39 4.77 13.51
C ALA A 115 -1.01 4.37 14.02
N ILE A 116 0.00 4.51 13.16
CA ILE A 116 1.40 4.30 13.54
C ILE A 116 2.10 5.65 13.71
N PHE A 117 3.21 5.66 14.44
CA PHE A 117 3.92 6.87 14.82
C PHE A 117 5.36 6.84 14.31
N PRO A 118 5.61 7.23 13.04
CA PRO A 118 6.94 7.13 12.46
C PRO A 118 8.02 7.95 13.17
N GLU A 119 7.63 8.97 13.94
CA GLU A 119 8.59 9.74 14.73
C GLU A 119 9.26 8.89 15.82
N HIS A 120 8.60 7.80 16.26
CA HIS A 120 9.16 6.88 17.24
C HIS A 120 10.06 5.81 16.59
N PHE A 121 10.13 5.77 15.27
CA PHE A 121 10.97 4.80 14.55
C PHE A 121 12.42 5.28 14.56
N GLY A 122 13.36 4.33 14.51
CA GLY A 122 14.74 4.63 14.17
C GLY A 122 14.84 5.10 12.72
N SER A 123 15.97 5.73 12.37
CA SER A 123 16.17 6.27 11.03
C SER A 123 16.09 5.21 9.94
N PHE A 124 16.56 4.02 10.20
CA PHE A 124 16.52 2.89 9.26
C PHE A 124 15.08 2.49 8.93
N GLU A 125 14.28 2.29 9.96
CA GLU A 125 12.88 1.91 9.79
C GLU A 125 12.06 3.02 9.13
N ARG A 126 12.32 4.27 9.49
CA ARG A 126 11.65 5.41 8.85
C ARG A 126 11.97 5.47 7.37
N GLN A 127 13.22 5.21 6.99
CA GLN A 127 13.62 5.17 5.58
C GLN A 127 12.94 4.00 4.84
N HIS A 128 12.84 2.85 5.48
CA HIS A 128 12.16 1.69 4.90
C HIS A 128 10.69 2.00 4.62
N LEU A 129 10.03 2.69 5.54
CA LEU A 129 8.62 3.12 5.35
C LEU A 129 8.50 4.10 4.17
N LYS A 130 9.41 5.05 4.05
CA LYS A 130 9.43 5.98 2.91
C LYS A 130 9.63 5.23 1.59
N ASP A 131 10.51 4.23 1.58
CA ASP A 131 10.75 3.41 0.40
C ASP A 131 9.50 2.62 0.00
N ALA A 132 8.78 2.06 0.98
CA ALA A 132 7.52 1.39 0.73
C ALA A 132 6.49 2.33 0.06
N PHE A 133 6.36 3.55 0.57
CA PHE A 133 5.44 4.53 0.00
C PHE A 133 5.85 4.96 -1.42
N ARG A 134 7.16 5.09 -1.70
CA ARG A 134 7.63 5.38 -3.06
C ARG A 134 7.27 4.26 -4.03
N ILE A 135 7.42 3.02 -3.60
CA ILE A 135 7.06 1.85 -4.43
C ILE A 135 5.57 1.89 -4.72
N ILE A 136 4.72 2.08 -3.72
CA ILE A 136 3.26 2.16 -3.91
C ILE A 136 2.91 3.26 -4.90
N ARG A 137 3.44 4.46 -4.71
CA ARG A 137 3.18 5.60 -5.60
C ARG A 137 3.61 5.31 -7.03
N GLY A 138 4.76 4.67 -7.20
CA GLY A 138 5.26 4.29 -8.53
C GLY A 138 4.31 3.35 -9.25
N TYR A 139 3.75 2.37 -8.55
CA TYR A 139 2.79 1.44 -9.17
C TYR A 139 1.42 2.07 -9.38
N GLN A 140 1.01 3.03 -8.56
CA GLN A 140 -0.18 3.83 -8.84
C GLN A 140 -0.01 4.59 -10.16
N ASP A 141 1.15 5.21 -10.37
CA ASP A 141 1.45 5.92 -11.60
C ASP A 141 1.48 4.98 -12.81
N THR A 142 2.07 3.80 -12.66
CA THR A 142 2.10 2.78 -13.70
C THR A 142 0.69 2.36 -14.11
N LEU A 143 -0.19 2.12 -13.14
CA LEU A 143 -1.58 1.74 -13.40
C LEU A 143 -2.36 2.87 -14.05
N LYS A 144 -2.11 4.12 -13.63
CA LYS A 144 -2.72 5.29 -14.25
C LYS A 144 -2.38 5.37 -15.74
N MET A 145 -1.11 5.18 -16.07
CA MET A 145 -0.66 5.20 -17.46
C MET A 145 -1.25 4.07 -18.29
N LYS A 146 -1.38 2.88 -17.68
CA LYS A 146 -1.78 1.67 -18.40
C LYS A 146 -3.29 1.53 -18.55
N PHE A 147 -4.05 1.93 -17.53
CA PHE A 147 -5.50 1.66 -17.47
C PHE A 147 -6.35 2.90 -17.15
N GLY A 148 -5.76 4.05 -16.89
CA GLY A 148 -6.46 5.18 -16.27
C GLY A 148 -7.12 6.15 -17.25
N SER A 149 -7.13 5.84 -18.53
CA SER A 149 -7.73 6.75 -19.52
C SER A 149 -9.24 6.62 -19.62
#